data_7f31225abb950ccf5a32084bef19d3d4
#
_entry.id   7f31225abb950ccf5a32084bef19d3d4
#
_cell.length_a   1.000
_cell.length_b   1.000
_cell.length_c   1.000
_cell.angle_alpha   90.00
_cell.angle_beta   90.00
_cell.angle_gamma   90.00
#
_symmetry.space_group_name_H-M   'P 1'
#
loop_
_entity.id
_entity.type
_entity.pdbx_description
1 polymer ?
#
loop_
_entity_poly.entity_id
_entity_poly.type
_entity_poly.pdbx_seq_one_letter_code
_entity_poly.pdbx_strand_id
1 'polypeptide(L)'
;MNIKTALIAVAVSSYMLTSTLGQASEHSSVFNPEQEKRIGEIAADYMRAHPDILIQMSEKLQAEQQERESRELKSAALAQQARILSDENIPSWGPAEGTVMVVEFFDYQCIWCSRLAPELEKVMKANTNVRYYFMEWPVFGSRWPASLLAAKTGLQ
;
A
#
# COMPACT_ATOMS: atom_id res chain seq x y z
N MET A 1 -60.21 3.36 -23.43
CA MET A 1 -59.39 2.62 -22.48
C MET A 1 -59.85 3.05 -21.08
N ASN A 2 -60.51 2.15 -20.36
CA ASN A 2 -61.25 2.48 -19.13
C ASN A 2 -60.27 2.68 -17.94
N ILE A 3 -60.40 3.78 -17.22
CA ILE A 3 -59.63 4.15 -16.04
C ILE A 3 -59.60 3.06 -14.96
N LYS A 4 -60.63 2.22 -14.92
CA LYS A 4 -60.72 1.07 -13.97
C LYS A 4 -59.73 -0.08 -14.22
N THR A 5 -59.32 -0.25 -15.50
CA THR A 5 -58.32 -1.28 -15.87
C THR A 5 -56.87 -0.81 -15.61
N ALA A 6 -56.61 0.50 -15.60
CA ALA A 6 -55.28 1.03 -15.30
C ALA A 6 -54.92 0.98 -13.81
N LEU A 7 -55.91 1.08 -12.93
CA LEU A 7 -55.71 1.03 -11.46
C LEU A 7 -55.40 -0.37 -10.93
N ILE A 8 -55.83 -1.44 -11.62
CA ILE A 8 -55.56 -2.84 -11.19
C ILE A 8 -54.14 -3.25 -11.60
N ALA A 9 -53.60 -2.70 -12.71
CA ALA A 9 -52.24 -3.01 -13.16
C ALA A 9 -51.15 -2.40 -12.29
N VAL A 10 -51.42 -1.27 -11.63
CA VAL A 10 -50.46 -0.59 -10.71
C VAL A 10 -50.40 -1.30 -9.34
N ALA A 11 -51.50 -1.87 -8.88
CA ALA A 11 -51.56 -2.56 -7.59
C ALA A 11 -50.84 -3.91 -7.56
N VAL A 12 -50.73 -4.60 -8.70
CA VAL A 12 -50.04 -5.91 -8.80
C VAL A 12 -48.52 -5.73 -8.95
N SER A 13 -48.04 -4.59 -9.50
CA SER A 13 -46.62 -4.31 -9.68
C SER A 13 -45.92 -3.92 -8.36
N SER A 14 -46.67 -3.44 -7.35
CA SER A 14 -46.07 -3.04 -6.05
C SER A 14 -45.90 -4.20 -5.06
N TYR A 15 -46.43 -5.40 -5.34
CA TYR A 15 -46.35 -6.54 -4.45
C TYR A 15 -45.14 -7.46 -4.70
N MET A 16 -44.38 -7.22 -5.78
CA MET A 16 -43.22 -8.07 -6.14
C MET A 16 -41.86 -7.49 -5.70
N LEU A 17 -41.81 -6.38 -5.00
CA LEU A 17 -40.54 -5.72 -4.62
C LEU A 17 -40.14 -5.85 -3.14
N THR A 18 -40.83 -6.71 -2.36
CA THR A 18 -40.53 -6.85 -0.93
C THR A 18 -40.01 -8.22 -0.48
N SER A 19 -39.46 -9.02 -1.38
CA SER A 19 -39.04 -10.40 -1.02
C SER A 19 -37.52 -10.63 -1.21
N THR A 20 -36.67 -9.60 -1.20
CA THR A 20 -35.22 -9.79 -1.06
C THR A 20 -34.69 -9.11 0.19
N LEU A 21 -35.31 -9.40 1.33
CA LEU A 21 -34.67 -9.21 2.61
C LEU A 21 -33.72 -10.39 2.83
N GLY A 22 -32.43 -10.04 2.93
CA GLY A 22 -31.28 -10.87 3.04
C GLY A 22 -31.50 -12.16 3.84
N GLN A 23 -31.25 -13.28 3.23
CA GLN A 23 -30.72 -14.43 3.93
C GLN A 23 -29.35 -14.02 4.47
N ALA A 24 -29.33 -13.45 5.68
CA ALA A 24 -28.18 -13.59 6.53
C ALA A 24 -27.94 -15.09 6.60
N SER A 25 -26.81 -15.55 6.06
CA SER A 25 -26.36 -16.91 6.27
C SER A 25 -26.27 -17.08 7.78
N GLU A 26 -27.27 -17.74 8.37
CA GLU A 26 -27.14 -18.30 9.70
C GLU A 26 -25.92 -19.21 9.61
N HIS A 27 -24.80 -18.73 10.10
CA HIS A 27 -23.70 -19.61 10.47
C HIS A 27 -24.32 -20.52 11.51
N SER A 28 -24.74 -21.73 11.09
CA SER A 28 -25.13 -22.77 12.01
C SER A 28 -23.90 -23.08 12.84
N SER A 29 -23.80 -22.45 13.99
CA SER A 29 -22.74 -22.70 14.94
C SER A 29 -22.79 -24.19 15.32
N VAL A 30 -21.65 -24.85 15.21
CA VAL A 30 -21.51 -26.27 15.61
C VAL A 30 -21.76 -26.42 17.11
N PHE A 31 -21.67 -25.32 17.85
CA PHE A 31 -21.81 -25.27 19.30
C PHE A 31 -23.10 -24.56 19.69
N ASN A 32 -23.72 -25.00 20.78
CA ASN A 32 -24.82 -24.25 21.38
C ASN A 32 -24.31 -23.01 22.14
N PRO A 33 -25.18 -22.00 22.47
CA PRO A 33 -24.77 -20.76 23.10
C PRO A 33 -24.02 -20.91 24.43
N GLU A 34 -24.36 -21.96 25.22
CA GLU A 34 -23.69 -22.24 26.47
C GLU A 34 -22.27 -22.77 26.25
N GLN A 35 -22.11 -23.63 25.25
CA GLN A 35 -20.79 -24.12 24.84
C GLN A 35 -19.92 -23.01 24.30
N GLU A 36 -20.44 -22.10 23.46
CA GLU A 36 -19.73 -20.94 22.95
C GLU A 36 -19.24 -20.03 24.08
N LYS A 37 -20.13 -19.74 25.04
CA LYS A 37 -19.75 -18.97 26.24
C LYS A 37 -18.63 -19.63 26.99
N ARG A 38 -18.74 -20.94 27.24
CA ARG A 38 -17.71 -21.71 27.99
C ARG A 38 -16.37 -21.75 27.24
N ILE A 39 -16.38 -21.92 25.92
CA ILE A 39 -15.17 -21.84 25.09
C ILE A 39 -14.51 -20.46 25.22
N GLY A 40 -15.30 -19.38 25.17
CA GLY A 40 -14.81 -18.02 25.34
C GLY A 40 -14.16 -17.79 26.72
N GLU A 41 -14.77 -18.30 27.82
CA GLU A 41 -14.21 -18.24 29.15
C GLU A 41 -12.86 -18.98 29.27
N ILE A 42 -12.80 -20.22 28.77
CA ILE A 42 -11.56 -21.03 28.76
C ILE A 42 -10.46 -20.31 27.97
N ALA A 43 -10.78 -19.78 26.79
CA ALA A 43 -9.82 -19.05 25.96
C ALA A 43 -9.30 -17.79 26.68
N ALA A 44 -10.18 -17.03 27.32
CA ALA A 44 -9.82 -15.83 28.06
C ALA A 44 -8.93 -16.17 29.28
N ASP A 45 -9.25 -17.23 30.02
CA ASP A 45 -8.45 -17.66 31.16
C ASP A 45 -7.07 -18.16 30.72
N TYR A 46 -7.00 -18.89 29.62
CA TYR A 46 -5.74 -19.33 29.03
C TYR A 46 -4.85 -18.15 28.62
N MET A 47 -5.41 -17.15 27.94
CA MET A 47 -4.66 -15.94 27.55
C MET A 47 -4.19 -15.13 28.77
N ARG A 48 -4.98 -15.07 29.85
CA ARG A 48 -4.57 -14.41 31.10
C ARG A 48 -3.42 -15.15 31.79
N ALA A 49 -3.41 -16.49 31.71
CA ALA A 49 -2.34 -17.30 32.26
C ALA A 49 -1.06 -17.29 31.41
N HIS A 50 -1.18 -17.00 30.11
CA HIS A 50 -0.10 -17.00 29.13
C HIS A 50 -0.04 -15.69 28.35
N PRO A 51 0.29 -14.54 28.99
CA PRO A 51 0.28 -13.22 28.36
C PRO A 51 1.31 -13.08 27.24
N ASP A 52 2.34 -13.90 27.19
CA ASP A 52 3.33 -14.00 26.12
C ASP A 52 2.73 -14.35 24.76
N ILE A 53 1.58 -15.00 24.71
CA ILE A 53 0.83 -15.28 23.48
C ILE A 53 0.47 -13.99 22.74
N LEU A 54 0.06 -12.94 23.46
CA LEU A 54 -0.29 -11.66 22.85
C LEU A 54 0.94 -10.98 22.23
N ILE A 55 2.10 -11.11 22.85
CA ILE A 55 3.37 -10.62 22.30
C ILE A 55 3.70 -11.37 21.02
N GLN A 56 3.71 -12.70 21.06
CA GLN A 56 3.99 -13.55 19.89
C GLN A 56 3.03 -13.29 18.73
N MET A 57 1.74 -13.13 19.04
CA MET A 57 0.72 -12.80 18.02
C MET A 57 0.93 -11.41 17.43
N SER A 58 1.31 -10.42 18.25
CA SER A 58 1.61 -9.07 17.79
C SER A 58 2.84 -9.06 16.87
N GLU A 59 3.92 -9.73 17.26
CA GLU A 59 5.13 -9.86 16.44
C GLU A 59 4.84 -10.55 15.10
N LYS A 60 4.06 -11.63 15.12
CA LYS A 60 3.64 -12.32 13.91
C LYS A 60 2.82 -11.41 12.98
N LEU A 61 1.85 -10.69 13.54
CA LEU A 61 1.03 -9.75 12.77
C LEU A 61 1.87 -8.64 12.14
N GLN A 62 2.81 -8.07 12.90
CA GLN A 62 3.74 -7.05 12.39
C GLN A 62 4.61 -7.60 11.26
N ALA A 63 5.16 -8.80 11.42
CA ALA A 63 5.96 -9.44 10.38
C ALA A 63 5.15 -9.68 9.09
N GLU A 64 3.91 -10.16 9.22
CA GLU A 64 3.01 -10.36 8.07
C GLU A 64 2.62 -9.04 7.39
N GLN A 65 2.40 -7.96 8.15
CA GLN A 65 2.14 -6.63 7.61
C GLN A 65 3.35 -6.11 6.83
N GLN A 66 4.53 -6.17 7.43
CA GLN A 66 5.78 -5.74 6.79
C GLN A 66 6.06 -6.52 5.50
N GLU A 67 5.79 -7.82 5.50
CA GLU A 67 5.94 -8.65 4.30
C GLU A 67 4.94 -8.25 3.19
N ARG A 68 3.67 -7.99 3.55
CA ARG A 68 2.67 -7.49 2.59
C ARG A 68 3.09 -6.14 1.99
N GLU A 69 3.45 -5.18 2.83
CA GLU A 69 3.93 -3.86 2.39
C GLU A 69 5.15 -3.98 1.49
N SER A 70 6.12 -4.82 1.85
CA SER A 70 7.30 -5.07 1.02
C SER A 70 6.94 -5.65 -0.36
N ARG A 71 6.00 -6.59 -0.42
CA ARG A 71 5.52 -7.15 -1.70
C ARG A 71 4.80 -6.10 -2.54
N GLU A 72 3.96 -5.27 -1.93
CA GLU A 72 3.24 -4.19 -2.61
C GLU A 72 4.20 -3.15 -3.17
N LEU A 73 5.17 -2.69 -2.35
CA LEU A 73 6.21 -1.75 -2.78
C LEU A 73 7.06 -2.31 -3.91
N LYS A 74 7.47 -3.58 -3.80
CA LYS A 74 8.22 -4.25 -4.88
C LYS A 74 7.41 -4.33 -6.17
N SER A 75 6.15 -4.69 -6.08
CA SER A 75 5.25 -4.74 -7.23
C SER A 75 5.06 -3.37 -7.88
N ALA A 76 4.85 -2.32 -7.06
CA ALA A 76 4.72 -0.95 -7.53
C ALA A 76 6.02 -0.44 -8.18
N ALA A 77 7.19 -0.74 -7.60
CA ALA A 77 8.48 -0.39 -8.16
C ALA A 77 8.72 -1.05 -9.53
N LEU A 78 8.44 -2.34 -9.63
CA LEU A 78 8.57 -3.08 -10.90
C LEU A 78 7.60 -2.53 -11.98
N ALA A 79 6.40 -2.16 -11.61
CA ALA A 79 5.43 -1.57 -12.55
C ALA A 79 5.88 -0.20 -13.09
N GLN A 80 6.66 0.58 -12.33
CA GLN A 80 7.22 1.87 -12.75
C GLN A 80 8.57 1.75 -13.47
N GLN A 81 9.23 0.61 -13.36
CA GLN A 81 10.59 0.41 -13.90
C GLN A 81 10.69 0.79 -15.38
N ALA A 82 9.78 0.29 -16.22
CA ALA A 82 9.80 0.54 -17.66
C ALA A 82 9.68 2.04 -17.96
N ARG A 83 8.85 2.77 -17.21
CA ARG A 83 8.68 4.22 -17.36
C ARG A 83 9.95 4.98 -16.99
N ILE A 84 10.60 4.61 -15.89
CA ILE A 84 11.86 5.23 -15.45
C ILE A 84 12.95 5.00 -16.49
N LEU A 85 13.07 3.78 -17.02
CA LEU A 85 14.10 3.42 -17.99
C LEU A 85 13.89 4.08 -19.36
N SER A 86 12.67 4.42 -19.74
CA SER A 86 12.34 5.03 -21.02
C SER A 86 12.28 6.54 -21.02
N ASP A 87 12.36 7.19 -19.86
CA ASP A 87 12.29 8.64 -19.74
C ASP A 87 13.68 9.27 -19.87
N GLU A 88 13.98 9.81 -21.02
CA GLU A 88 15.27 10.47 -21.33
C GLU A 88 15.50 11.76 -20.54
N ASN A 89 14.47 12.33 -19.91
CA ASN A 89 14.59 13.52 -19.10
C ASN A 89 15.08 13.23 -17.67
N ILE A 90 15.07 11.96 -17.25
CA ILE A 90 15.60 11.60 -15.92
C ILE A 90 17.12 11.60 -15.96
N PRO A 91 17.79 12.46 -15.19
CA PRO A 91 19.25 12.46 -15.09
C PRO A 91 19.76 11.09 -14.67
N SER A 92 20.79 10.61 -15.35
CA SER A 92 21.31 9.28 -15.10
C SER A 92 22.82 9.20 -15.26
N TRP A 93 23.44 8.23 -14.59
CA TRP A 93 24.88 8.00 -14.64
C TRP A 93 25.20 6.50 -14.71
N GLY A 94 26.30 6.15 -15.37
CA GLY A 94 26.75 4.77 -15.58
C GLY A 94 26.35 4.21 -16.93
N PRO A 95 26.73 2.96 -17.23
CA PRO A 95 26.49 2.33 -18.54
C PRO A 95 24.98 2.10 -18.78
N ALA A 96 24.53 2.29 -20.01
CA ALA A 96 23.13 2.02 -20.38
C ALA A 96 22.76 0.53 -20.14
N GLU A 97 23.71 -0.36 -20.38
CA GLU A 97 23.57 -1.81 -20.20
C GLU A 97 23.96 -2.28 -18.78
N GLY A 98 23.88 -1.40 -17.79
CA GLY A 98 24.18 -1.75 -16.40
C GLY A 98 23.32 -2.92 -15.91
N THR A 99 23.96 -3.92 -15.29
CA THR A 99 23.26 -5.13 -14.80
C THR A 99 22.42 -4.87 -13.54
N VAL A 100 22.71 -3.77 -12.86
CA VAL A 100 21.97 -3.31 -11.68
C VAL A 100 21.49 -1.89 -11.93
N MET A 101 20.24 -1.64 -11.58
CA MET A 101 19.65 -0.31 -11.62
C MET A 101 19.45 0.20 -10.19
N VAL A 102 19.88 1.43 -9.94
CA VAL A 102 19.64 2.16 -8.70
C VAL A 102 18.83 3.42 -9.03
N VAL A 103 17.75 3.65 -8.33
CA VAL A 103 16.96 4.88 -8.44
C VAL A 103 17.06 5.61 -7.11
N GLU A 104 17.60 6.81 -7.14
CA GLU A 104 17.66 7.69 -5.98
C GLU A 104 16.55 8.75 -6.07
N PHE A 105 15.74 8.82 -5.01
CA PHE A 105 14.78 9.91 -4.81
C PHE A 105 15.36 10.88 -3.80
N PHE A 106 15.49 12.15 -4.16
CA PHE A 106 16.14 13.12 -3.30
C PHE A 106 15.45 14.50 -3.29
N ASP A 107 15.78 15.29 -2.27
CA ASP A 107 15.32 16.66 -2.12
C ASP A 107 16.52 17.54 -1.75
N TYR A 108 16.72 18.64 -2.45
CA TYR A 108 17.85 19.58 -2.20
C TYR A 108 17.83 20.22 -0.80
N GLN A 109 16.67 20.26 -0.13
CA GLN A 109 16.56 20.76 1.24
C GLN A 109 16.73 19.64 2.28
N CYS A 110 16.94 18.39 1.85
CA CYS A 110 17.15 17.27 2.73
C CYS A 110 18.62 17.19 3.18
N ILE A 111 18.88 17.48 4.46
CA ILE A 111 20.24 17.42 5.04
C ILE A 111 20.87 16.02 4.91
N TRP A 112 20.06 14.97 4.96
CA TRP A 112 20.55 13.59 4.83
C TRP A 112 20.92 13.26 3.39
N CYS A 113 20.17 13.75 2.41
CA CYS A 113 20.52 13.62 0.99
C CYS A 113 21.85 14.31 0.70
N SER A 114 22.05 15.55 1.21
CA SER A 114 23.31 16.29 1.06
C SER A 114 24.50 15.57 1.71
N ARG A 115 24.28 14.90 2.84
CA ARG A 115 25.33 14.11 3.51
C ARG A 115 25.63 12.79 2.79
N LEU A 116 24.61 12.19 2.16
CA LEU A 116 24.75 10.95 1.41
C LEU A 116 25.49 11.16 0.09
N ALA A 117 25.28 12.29 -0.57
CA ALA A 117 25.80 12.56 -1.92
C ALA A 117 27.31 12.24 -2.11
N PRO A 118 28.25 12.68 -1.24
CA PRO A 118 29.66 12.36 -1.40
C PRO A 118 29.97 10.88 -1.20
N GLU A 119 29.20 10.17 -0.38
CA GLU A 119 29.37 8.72 -0.20
C GLU A 119 28.79 7.95 -1.39
N LEU A 120 27.65 8.37 -1.91
CA LEU A 120 27.08 7.82 -3.11
C LEU A 120 28.03 7.97 -4.30
N GLU A 121 28.68 9.13 -4.46
CA GLU A 121 29.68 9.36 -5.52
C GLU A 121 30.84 8.34 -5.45
N LYS A 122 31.32 8.00 -4.24
CA LYS A 122 32.34 6.97 -4.05
C LYS A 122 31.85 5.59 -4.48
N VAL A 123 30.60 5.23 -4.11
CA VAL A 123 29.97 3.97 -4.50
C VAL A 123 29.80 3.90 -6.01
N MET A 124 29.36 4.97 -6.65
CA MET A 124 29.21 5.07 -8.10
C MET A 124 30.54 4.81 -8.83
N LYS A 125 31.61 5.48 -8.38
CA LYS A 125 32.95 5.31 -8.95
C LYS A 125 33.49 3.89 -8.77
N ALA A 126 33.15 3.22 -7.68
CA ALA A 126 33.58 1.85 -7.38
C ALA A 126 32.79 0.77 -8.13
N ASN A 127 31.58 1.08 -8.61
CA ASN A 127 30.64 0.10 -9.20
C ASN A 127 30.26 0.51 -10.63
N THR A 128 31.18 0.31 -11.56
CA THR A 128 31.05 0.76 -12.95
C THR A 128 30.02 0.01 -13.79
N ASN A 129 29.44 -1.08 -13.28
CA ASN A 129 28.40 -1.89 -13.93
C ASN A 129 26.98 -1.53 -13.48
N VAL A 130 26.83 -0.46 -12.69
CA VAL A 130 25.55 0.00 -12.15
C VAL A 130 25.07 1.22 -12.91
N ARG A 131 23.78 1.24 -13.28
CA ARG A 131 23.09 2.39 -13.85
C ARG A 131 22.32 3.10 -12.75
N TYR A 132 22.57 4.37 -12.56
CA TYR A 132 21.91 5.25 -11.58
C TYR A 132 20.94 6.19 -12.28
N TYR A 133 19.77 6.40 -11.67
CA TYR A 133 18.75 7.37 -12.07
C TYR A 133 18.45 8.28 -10.89
N PHE A 134 18.41 9.59 -11.12
CA PHE A 134 18.21 10.61 -10.09
C PHE A 134 16.86 11.26 -10.26
N MET A 135 15.96 11.04 -9.29
CA MET A 135 14.60 11.54 -9.35
C MET A 135 14.34 12.59 -8.27
N GLU A 136 13.96 13.77 -8.75
CA GLU A 136 13.53 14.87 -7.89
C GLU A 136 12.27 14.48 -7.11
N TRP A 137 12.35 14.54 -5.80
CA TRP A 137 11.22 14.31 -4.92
C TRP A 137 11.16 15.38 -3.83
N PRO A 138 10.63 16.59 -4.13
CA PRO A 138 10.63 17.75 -3.23
C PRO A 138 9.60 17.56 -2.09
N VAL A 139 9.84 16.60 -1.20
CA VAL A 139 8.96 16.25 -0.06
C VAL A 139 8.77 17.41 0.91
N PHE A 140 9.76 18.31 0.97
CA PHE A 140 9.70 19.50 1.81
C PHE A 140 9.11 20.72 1.11
N GLY A 141 8.66 20.60 -0.14
CA GLY A 141 8.16 21.71 -0.95
C GLY A 141 6.97 22.46 -0.35
N SER A 142 6.12 21.78 0.42
CA SER A 142 5.01 22.43 1.14
C SER A 142 5.48 23.33 2.29
N ARG A 143 6.59 23.00 2.93
CA ARG A 143 7.18 23.75 4.05
C ARG A 143 8.23 24.76 3.59
N TRP A 144 9.02 24.39 2.58
CA TRP A 144 10.08 25.21 2.01
C TRP A 144 9.95 25.28 0.49
N PRO A 145 9.40 26.37 -0.05
CA PRO A 145 9.22 26.55 -1.49
C PRO A 145 10.51 26.41 -2.31
N ALA A 146 11.67 26.66 -1.69
CA ALA A 146 12.99 26.48 -2.30
C ALA A 146 13.26 25.03 -2.73
N SER A 147 12.71 24.03 -2.01
CA SER A 147 12.80 22.62 -2.40
C SER A 147 12.13 22.39 -3.76
N LEU A 148 10.91 22.88 -3.92
CA LEU A 148 10.16 22.75 -5.18
C LEU A 148 10.81 23.54 -6.33
N LEU A 149 11.36 24.72 -6.03
CA LEU A 149 12.05 25.53 -7.03
C LEU A 149 13.32 24.84 -7.51
N ALA A 150 14.13 24.33 -6.58
CA ALA A 150 15.36 23.62 -6.91
C ALA A 150 15.08 22.37 -7.77
N ALA A 151 14.07 21.58 -7.41
CA ALA A 151 13.65 20.42 -8.21
C ALA A 151 13.25 20.78 -9.64
N LYS A 152 12.55 21.91 -9.84
CA LYS A 152 12.18 22.40 -11.17
C LYS A 152 13.36 22.90 -12.00
N THR A 153 14.40 23.43 -11.36
CA THR A 153 15.59 23.95 -12.06
C THR A 153 16.65 22.88 -12.30
N GLY A 154 16.70 21.84 -11.50
CA GLY A 154 17.62 20.70 -11.67
C GLY A 154 17.29 19.82 -12.88
N LEU A 155 16.09 19.92 -13.42
CA LEU A 155 15.62 19.18 -14.60
C LEU A 155 15.78 19.95 -15.93
N GLN A 156 16.35 21.15 -15.92
CA GLN A 156 16.64 21.96 -17.10
C GLN A 156 18.11 21.78 -17.55
#